data_6fac6ba4aea628e19f7ce04214d6e07a
#
_entry.id   6fac6ba4aea628e19f7ce04214d6e07a
#
_cell.length_a   1.000
_cell.length_b   1.000
_cell.length_c   1.000
_cell.angle_alpha   90.00
_cell.angle_beta   90.00
_cell.angle_gamma   90.00
#
_symmetry.space_group_name_H-M   'P 1'
#
loop_
_entity.id
_entity.type
_entity.pdbx_description
1 polymer ?
#
loop_
_entity_poly.entity_id
_entity_poly.type
_entity_poly.pdbx_seq_one_letter_code
_entity_poly.pdbx_strand_id
1 'polypeptide(L)'
;MNQEPPRARVLVVDDEPDLVRILQFGLKAAGYEVESAYDGQEGLKKAREMKPDIILLDLMLPKLDGYKVCRLLKFDERYKHIPIMILSARTQEGDQTLAHEMGANRFMTKPYDFQEILGHIEALLKAAPARQS
;
A
#
# COMPACT_ATOMS: atom_id res chain seq x y z
N MET A 1 13.60 13.32 -26.62
CA MET A 1 13.19 13.77 -25.32
C MET A 1 13.22 12.62 -24.31
N ASN A 2 13.97 12.78 -23.28
CA ASN A 2 14.10 11.70 -22.32
C ASN A 2 12.98 11.75 -21.31
N GLN A 3 12.14 10.75 -21.36
CA GLN A 3 11.15 10.54 -20.32
C GLN A 3 11.71 9.49 -19.39
N GLU A 4 11.96 9.88 -18.18
CA GLU A 4 12.38 8.90 -17.20
C GLU A 4 11.21 7.96 -16.93
N PRO A 5 11.47 6.67 -16.81
CA PRO A 5 10.40 5.75 -16.43
C PRO A 5 9.86 6.13 -15.06
N PRO A 6 8.59 5.86 -14.77
CA PRO A 6 8.07 6.09 -13.43
C PRO A 6 8.89 5.31 -12.40
N ARG A 7 9.02 5.86 -11.20
CA ARG A 7 9.83 5.25 -10.15
C ARG A 7 9.32 3.87 -9.75
N ALA A 8 8.04 3.79 -9.50
CA ALA A 8 7.41 2.54 -9.10
C ALA A 8 5.90 2.70 -9.18
N ARG A 9 5.21 1.59 -9.10
CA ARG A 9 3.74 1.57 -9.14
C ARG A 9 3.22 1.37 -7.72
N VAL A 10 2.37 2.29 -7.29
CA VAL A 10 1.78 2.29 -5.95
C VAL A 10 0.29 2.03 -6.07
N LEU A 11 -0.23 1.10 -5.30
CA LEU A 11 -1.66 0.89 -5.18
C LEU A 11 -2.12 1.45 -3.84
N VAL A 12 -3.08 2.37 -3.87
CA VAL A 12 -3.66 2.95 -2.65
C VAL A 12 -5.05 2.36 -2.46
N VAL A 13 -5.28 1.70 -1.33
CA VAL A 13 -6.56 1.08 -1.02
C VAL A 13 -7.12 1.74 0.23
N ASP A 14 -8.11 2.60 0.05
CA ASP A 14 -8.74 3.37 1.12
C ASP A 14 -10.12 3.80 0.65
N ASP A 15 -11.11 3.80 1.54
CA ASP A 15 -12.48 4.15 1.16
C ASP A 15 -12.80 5.65 1.30
N GLU A 16 -11.83 6.46 1.66
CA GLU A 16 -11.99 7.92 1.78
C GLU A 16 -11.51 8.61 0.51
N PRO A 17 -12.42 9.06 -0.38
CA PRO A 17 -11.99 9.60 -1.68
C PRO A 17 -11.06 10.81 -1.58
N ASP A 18 -11.30 11.70 -0.60
CA ASP A 18 -10.46 12.89 -0.45
C ASP A 18 -9.05 12.54 -0.06
N LEU A 19 -8.88 11.57 0.84
CA LEU A 19 -7.56 11.12 1.27
C LEU A 19 -6.82 10.44 0.11
N VAL A 20 -7.53 9.59 -0.62
CA VAL A 20 -6.96 8.93 -1.80
C VAL A 20 -6.47 9.96 -2.80
N ARG A 21 -7.26 11.01 -3.03
CA ARG A 21 -6.92 12.05 -3.99
C ARG A 21 -5.65 12.80 -3.58
N ILE A 22 -5.54 13.12 -2.28
CA ILE A 22 -4.35 13.78 -1.75
C ILE A 22 -3.12 12.90 -1.93
N LEU A 23 -3.24 11.62 -1.60
CA LEU A 23 -2.12 10.67 -1.77
C LEU A 23 -1.74 10.53 -3.24
N GLN A 24 -2.73 10.39 -4.13
CA GLN A 24 -2.46 10.30 -5.56
C GLN A 24 -1.69 11.52 -6.07
N PHE A 25 -2.14 12.71 -5.69
CA PHE A 25 -1.50 13.94 -6.12
C PHE A 25 -0.05 13.98 -5.67
N GLY A 26 0.19 13.75 -4.39
CA GLY A 26 1.54 13.81 -3.83
C GLY A 26 2.47 12.74 -4.39
N LEU A 27 1.96 11.52 -4.54
CA LEU A 27 2.78 10.42 -5.06
C LEU A 27 3.12 10.60 -6.52
N LYS A 28 2.16 11.06 -7.33
CA LYS A 28 2.44 11.35 -8.73
C LYS A 28 3.43 12.48 -8.88
N ALA A 29 3.33 13.52 -8.03
CA ALA A 29 4.30 14.60 -8.04
C ALA A 29 5.72 14.12 -7.70
N ALA A 30 5.81 13.04 -6.90
CA ALA A 30 7.09 12.44 -6.56
C ALA A 30 7.60 11.45 -7.62
N GLY A 31 6.85 11.26 -8.70
CA GLY A 31 7.29 10.43 -9.82
C GLY A 31 6.72 9.01 -9.83
N TYR A 32 5.84 8.67 -8.90
CA TYR A 32 5.24 7.32 -8.85
C TYR A 32 4.04 7.22 -9.77
N GLU A 33 3.82 6.03 -10.30
CA GLU A 33 2.57 5.66 -10.94
C GLU A 33 1.61 5.19 -9.85
N VAL A 34 0.36 5.70 -9.86
CA VAL A 34 -0.58 5.42 -8.77
C VAL A 34 -1.90 4.91 -9.31
N GLU A 35 -2.36 3.81 -8.74
CA GLU A 35 -3.71 3.29 -8.93
C GLU A 35 -4.41 3.29 -7.59
N SER A 36 -5.74 3.32 -7.61
CA SER A 36 -6.53 3.38 -6.38
C SER A 36 -7.64 2.36 -6.37
N ALA A 37 -7.99 1.91 -5.18
CA ALA A 37 -9.15 1.08 -4.95
C ALA A 37 -9.86 1.59 -3.69
N TYR A 38 -11.17 1.47 -3.65
CA TYR A 38 -11.99 2.08 -2.59
C TYR A 38 -12.63 1.06 -1.66
N ASP A 39 -12.38 -0.21 -1.88
CA ASP A 39 -12.80 -1.28 -0.97
C ASP A 39 -11.81 -2.45 -1.07
N GLY A 40 -11.95 -3.40 -0.13
CA GLY A 40 -11.00 -4.50 -0.06
C GLY A 40 -11.04 -5.45 -1.24
N GLN A 41 -12.22 -5.69 -1.81
CA GLN A 41 -12.34 -6.57 -2.96
C GLN A 41 -11.68 -5.97 -4.19
N GLU A 42 -11.94 -4.69 -4.45
CA GLU A 42 -11.31 -3.98 -5.55
C GLU A 42 -9.79 -3.92 -5.34
N GLY A 43 -9.36 -3.66 -4.11
CA GLY A 43 -7.94 -3.61 -3.77
C GLY A 43 -7.23 -4.92 -4.06
N LEU A 44 -7.83 -6.03 -3.64
CA LEU A 44 -7.26 -7.35 -3.88
C LEU A 44 -7.20 -7.66 -5.38
N LYS A 45 -8.29 -7.36 -6.10
CA LYS A 45 -8.33 -7.58 -7.55
C LYS A 45 -7.25 -6.79 -8.27
N LYS A 46 -7.14 -5.49 -7.96
CA LYS A 46 -6.14 -4.64 -8.60
C LYS A 46 -4.71 -5.06 -8.25
N ALA A 47 -4.48 -5.47 -7.00
CA ALA A 47 -3.16 -5.95 -6.60
C ALA A 47 -2.73 -7.16 -7.43
N ARG A 48 -3.67 -8.07 -7.66
CA ARG A 48 -3.38 -9.27 -8.47
C ARG A 48 -3.18 -8.95 -9.95
N GLU A 49 -3.93 -8.00 -10.48
CA GLU A 49 -3.85 -7.65 -11.90
C GLU A 49 -2.63 -6.82 -12.23
N MET A 50 -2.39 -5.78 -11.44
CA MET A 50 -1.30 -4.83 -11.76
C MET A 50 0.04 -5.20 -11.12
N LYS A 51 0.04 -6.05 -10.10
CA LYS A 51 1.24 -6.43 -9.35
C LYS A 51 2.07 -5.19 -9.00
N PRO A 52 1.55 -4.33 -8.09
CA PRO A 52 2.24 -3.09 -7.77
C PRO A 52 3.56 -3.33 -7.04
N ASP A 53 4.40 -2.33 -6.99
CA ASP A 53 5.66 -2.40 -6.26
C ASP A 53 5.46 -2.20 -4.77
N ILE A 54 4.38 -1.54 -4.38
CA ILE A 54 4.01 -1.35 -2.98
C ILE A 54 2.52 -1.07 -2.87
N ILE A 55 1.91 -1.48 -1.76
CA ILE A 55 0.50 -1.25 -1.48
C ILE A 55 0.38 -0.44 -0.20
N LEU A 56 -0.38 0.67 -0.24
CA LEU A 56 -0.80 1.43 0.93
C LEU A 56 -2.23 1.00 1.21
N LEU A 57 -2.48 0.45 2.39
CA LEU A 57 -3.72 -0.26 2.66
C LEU A 57 -4.34 0.19 3.99
N ASP A 58 -5.58 0.66 3.94
CA ASP A 58 -6.35 0.95 5.14
C ASP A 58 -6.89 -0.37 5.71
N LEU A 59 -6.95 -0.48 7.03
CA LEU A 59 -7.52 -1.67 7.67
C LEU A 59 -9.03 -1.66 7.66
N MET A 60 -9.65 -0.49 7.78
CA MET A 60 -11.09 -0.36 7.92
C MET A 60 -11.74 -0.11 6.56
N LEU A 61 -11.94 -1.18 5.82
CA LEU A 61 -12.48 -1.13 4.47
C LEU A 61 -13.83 -1.85 4.40
N PRO A 62 -14.75 -1.37 3.53
CA PRO A 62 -15.96 -2.12 3.26
C PRO A 62 -15.66 -3.36 2.41
N LYS A 63 -16.60 -4.29 2.44
CA LYS A 63 -16.64 -5.55 1.69
C LYS A 63 -15.61 -6.58 2.14
N LEU A 64 -14.32 -6.24 2.09
CA LEU A 64 -13.25 -7.14 2.55
C LEU A 64 -12.28 -6.28 3.34
N ASP A 65 -12.13 -6.57 4.64
CA ASP A 65 -11.30 -5.72 5.49
C ASP A 65 -9.80 -5.83 5.15
N GLY A 66 -9.05 -4.81 5.57
CA GLY A 66 -7.63 -4.70 5.21
C GLY A 66 -6.78 -5.84 5.75
N TYR A 67 -7.11 -6.39 6.92
CA TYR A 67 -6.37 -7.53 7.44
C TYR A 67 -6.44 -8.72 6.51
N LYS A 68 -7.64 -9.00 5.99
CA LYS A 68 -7.82 -10.12 5.06
C LYS A 68 -7.12 -9.88 3.74
N VAL A 69 -7.18 -8.65 3.22
CA VAL A 69 -6.45 -8.30 2.00
C VAL A 69 -4.96 -8.56 2.19
N CYS A 70 -4.41 -8.06 3.29
CA CYS A 70 -2.99 -8.23 3.61
C CYS A 70 -2.64 -9.72 3.69
N ARG A 71 -3.41 -10.48 4.44
CA ARG A 71 -3.18 -11.90 4.62
C ARG A 71 -3.23 -12.67 3.31
N LEU A 72 -4.25 -12.39 2.48
CA LEU A 72 -4.42 -13.10 1.21
C LEU A 72 -3.25 -12.85 0.27
N LEU A 73 -2.67 -11.64 0.31
CA LEU A 73 -1.52 -11.32 -0.54
C LEU A 73 -0.21 -11.84 0.05
N LYS A 74 0.00 -11.65 1.34
CA LYS A 74 1.29 -12.00 1.95
C LYS A 74 1.50 -13.52 2.11
N PHE A 75 0.43 -14.29 2.13
CA PHE A 75 0.53 -15.75 2.18
C PHE A 75 0.33 -16.42 0.82
N ASP A 76 0.34 -15.63 -0.26
CA ASP A 76 0.29 -16.15 -1.62
C ASP A 76 1.67 -16.01 -2.26
N GLU A 77 2.23 -17.13 -2.70
CA GLU A 77 3.57 -17.16 -3.28
C GLU A 77 3.76 -16.18 -4.44
N ARG A 78 2.68 -15.90 -5.17
CA ARG A 78 2.75 -14.99 -6.34
C ARG A 78 2.87 -13.53 -5.94
N TYR A 79 2.41 -13.16 -4.73
CA TYR A 79 2.28 -11.75 -4.33
C TYR A 79 2.99 -11.42 -3.03
N LYS A 80 3.50 -12.42 -2.31
CA LYS A 80 4.07 -12.19 -0.97
C LYS A 80 5.25 -11.23 -0.96
N HIS A 81 5.90 -11.06 -2.10
CA HIS A 81 7.06 -10.16 -2.21
C HIS A 81 6.67 -8.68 -2.23
N ILE A 82 5.39 -8.37 -2.46
CA ILE A 82 4.94 -6.99 -2.54
C ILE A 82 4.87 -6.40 -1.13
N PRO A 83 5.63 -5.34 -0.83
CA PRO A 83 5.53 -4.72 0.49
C PRO A 83 4.17 -4.06 0.68
N ILE A 84 3.64 -4.19 1.89
CA ILE A 84 2.35 -3.60 2.27
C ILE A 84 2.56 -2.70 3.47
N MET A 85 2.18 -1.43 3.34
CA MET A 85 2.16 -0.49 4.43
C MET A 85 0.72 -0.21 4.83
N ILE A 86 0.39 -0.48 6.08
CA ILE A 86 -0.94 -0.23 6.62
C ILE A 86 -1.04 1.23 7.06
N LEU A 87 -2.13 1.88 6.65
CA LEU A 87 -2.46 3.24 7.08
C LEU A 87 -3.82 3.17 7.74
N SER A 88 -3.89 3.47 9.04
CA SER A 88 -5.16 3.31 9.74
C SER A 88 -5.35 4.34 10.85
N ALA A 89 -6.61 4.71 11.10
CA ALA A 89 -6.97 5.54 12.25
C ALA A 89 -6.94 4.74 13.55
N ARG A 90 -6.87 3.42 13.49
CA ARG A 90 -6.83 2.58 14.69
C ARG A 90 -5.46 2.70 15.34
N THR A 91 -5.46 3.00 16.63
CA THR A 91 -4.25 3.26 17.38
C THR A 91 -3.99 2.25 18.50
N GLN A 92 -4.84 1.24 18.63
CA GLN A 92 -4.68 0.24 19.69
C GLN A 92 -3.44 -0.59 19.43
N GLU A 93 -2.71 -0.87 20.49
CA GLU A 93 -1.46 -1.62 20.43
C GLU A 93 -1.64 -2.97 19.72
N GLY A 94 -2.75 -3.65 20.01
CA GLY A 94 -3.03 -4.94 19.39
C GLY A 94 -3.18 -4.88 17.86
N ASP A 95 -3.56 -3.73 17.31
CA ASP A 95 -3.73 -3.59 15.86
C ASP A 95 -2.39 -3.64 15.13
N GLN A 96 -1.35 -3.04 15.69
CA GLN A 96 -0.02 -3.10 15.10
C GLN A 96 0.55 -4.51 15.14
N THR A 97 0.36 -5.20 16.26
CA THR A 97 0.80 -6.58 16.40
C THR A 97 0.10 -7.48 15.40
N LEU A 98 -1.22 -7.33 15.28
CA LEU A 98 -2.01 -8.14 14.35
C LEU A 98 -1.62 -7.86 12.90
N ALA A 99 -1.41 -6.60 12.55
CA ALA A 99 -0.99 -6.24 11.19
C ALA A 99 0.36 -6.89 10.86
N HIS A 100 1.29 -6.87 11.81
CA HIS A 100 2.59 -7.52 11.63
C HIS A 100 2.42 -9.04 11.45
N GLU A 101 1.58 -9.67 12.25
CA GLU A 101 1.30 -11.10 12.14
C GLU A 101 0.67 -11.47 10.78
N MET A 102 -0.08 -10.54 10.18
CA MET A 102 -0.65 -10.74 8.85
C MET A 102 0.37 -10.50 7.73
N GLY A 103 1.60 -10.13 8.08
CA GLY A 103 2.68 -9.97 7.12
C GLY A 103 2.91 -8.55 6.63
N ALA A 104 2.24 -7.55 7.22
CA ALA A 104 2.45 -6.16 6.84
C ALA A 104 3.90 -5.74 7.12
N ASN A 105 4.45 -4.95 6.22
CA ASN A 105 5.84 -4.51 6.30
C ASN A 105 5.99 -3.25 7.15
N ARG A 106 4.96 -2.39 7.18
CA ARG A 106 4.93 -1.17 7.96
C ARG A 106 3.51 -0.89 8.43
N PHE A 107 3.40 -0.12 9.52
CA PHE A 107 2.12 0.32 10.04
C PHE A 107 2.24 1.80 10.39
N MET A 108 1.36 2.64 9.87
CA MET A 108 1.30 4.05 10.20
C MET A 108 -0.11 4.43 10.67
N THR A 109 -0.16 5.28 11.68
CA THR A 109 -1.43 5.75 12.23
C THR A 109 -1.85 7.06 11.56
N LYS A 110 -3.12 7.19 11.24
CA LYS A 110 -3.71 8.45 10.78
C LYS A 110 -3.97 9.36 11.97
N PRO A 111 -3.81 10.67 11.86
CA PRO A 111 -3.26 11.39 10.70
C PRO A 111 -1.75 11.19 10.58
N TYR A 112 -1.24 11.27 9.38
CA TYR A 112 0.17 11.05 9.10
C TYR A 112 0.76 12.22 8.32
N ASP A 113 2.09 12.32 8.35
CA ASP A 113 2.83 13.28 7.56
C ASP A 113 3.15 12.62 6.21
N PHE A 114 2.81 13.30 5.13
CA PHE A 114 3.06 12.77 3.79
C PHE A 114 4.55 12.49 3.55
N GLN A 115 5.43 13.34 4.08
CA GLN A 115 6.88 13.14 3.92
C GLN A 115 7.33 11.85 4.61
N GLU A 116 6.72 11.49 5.73
CA GLU A 116 7.01 10.21 6.38
C GLU A 116 6.57 9.04 5.51
N ILE A 117 5.41 9.18 4.87
CA ILE A 117 4.94 8.13 3.94
C ILE A 117 5.94 7.95 2.81
N LEU A 118 6.40 9.04 2.20
CA LEU A 118 7.39 8.97 1.13
C LEU A 118 8.68 8.27 1.60
N GLY A 119 9.13 8.61 2.79
CA GLY A 119 10.33 7.99 3.35
C GLY A 119 10.18 6.49 3.54
N HIS A 120 9.03 6.06 4.04
CA HIS A 120 8.76 4.62 4.21
C HIS A 120 8.64 3.90 2.87
N ILE A 121 8.00 4.53 1.88
CA ILE A 121 7.90 3.95 0.55
C ILE A 121 9.28 3.73 -0.03
N GLU A 122 10.13 4.76 0.03
CA GLU A 122 11.49 4.65 -0.49
C GLU A 122 12.28 3.55 0.21
N ALA A 123 12.17 3.47 1.54
CA ALA A 123 12.86 2.45 2.31
C ALA A 123 12.39 1.04 1.94
N LEU A 124 11.08 0.85 1.82
CA LEU A 124 10.52 -0.46 1.48
C LEU A 124 10.87 -0.87 0.06
N LEU A 125 10.88 0.06 -0.88
CA LEU A 125 11.25 -0.26 -2.27
C LEU A 125 12.72 -0.63 -2.38
N LYS A 126 13.60 0.00 -1.62
CA LYS A 126 15.02 -0.34 -1.60
C LYS A 126 15.27 -1.71 -0.99
N ALA A 127 14.50 -2.07 0.02
CA ALA A 127 14.66 -3.34 0.71
C ALA A 127 14.02 -4.52 -0.03
N ALA A 128 13.11 -4.22 -0.98
CA ALA A 128 12.39 -5.28 -1.70
C ALA A 128 13.32 -6.02 -2.63
N PRO A 129 13.10 -7.33 -2.85
CA PRO A 129 13.88 -8.07 -3.83
C PRO A 129 13.72 -7.46 -5.21
N ALA A 130 14.77 -7.55 -6.04
CA ALA A 130 14.70 -7.10 -7.41
C ALA A 130 13.57 -7.81 -8.14
N ARG A 131 12.82 -7.05 -8.95
CA ARG A 131 11.75 -7.65 -9.74
C ARG A 131 12.35 -8.56 -10.78
N GLN A 132 11.77 -9.75 -10.88
CA GLN A 132 12.09 -10.65 -11.96
C GLN A 132 11.39 -10.15 -13.21
N SER A 133 12.15 -9.90 -14.23
CA SER A 133 11.57 -9.47 -15.50
C SER A 133 11.05 -10.64 -16.30
#